data_4482de56d99736e02c3c5816e409dda3
#
_entry.id   4482de56d99736e02c3c5816e409dda3
#
_cell.length_a   1.000
_cell.length_b   1.000
_cell.length_c   1.000
_cell.angle_alpha   90.00
_cell.angle_beta   90.00
_cell.angle_gamma   90.00
#
_symmetry.space_group_name_H-M   'P 1'
#
loop_
_entity.id
_entity.type
_entity.pdbx_description
1 polymer ?
#
loop_
_entity_poly.entity_id
_entity_poly.type
_entity_poly.pdbx_seq_one_letter_code
_entity_poly.pdbx_strand_id
1 'polypeptide(L)'
;MLVVVAWAGPPWLMKNGVPVDAFLFGGRRTTTVPLVTEAKSWNDGVYMAATLGSETTAAITGQVGVVRRDPFAMIAFCGYNMSDYFAHWLAFGKKVAHAPRIYLVNWFRKDANGKFIWPGYGENMRVLKWIVERVEGKAEAKETPLGNVPAALDMAGLESFAPERFKAATSIDPSQWNAEMKLHEEMLGKKLEGRAPPEIQKRYEELNKQFV
;
A
#
# COMPACT_ATOMS: atom_id res chain seq x y z
N MET A 1 -10.13 2.98 1.98
CA MET A 1 -9.23 4.12 1.70
C MET A 1 -9.19 4.99 2.95
N LEU A 2 -8.03 5.25 3.48
CA LEU A 2 -7.84 6.22 4.56
C LEU A 2 -7.12 7.42 3.98
N VAL A 3 -7.73 8.59 4.04
CA VAL A 3 -7.08 9.86 3.73
C VAL A 3 -6.66 10.47 5.05
N VAL A 4 -5.36 10.61 5.27
CA VAL A 4 -4.84 11.29 6.46
C VAL A 4 -4.64 12.75 6.09
N VAL A 5 -5.44 13.61 6.71
CA VAL A 5 -5.28 15.06 6.62
C VAL A 5 -4.58 15.51 7.90
N ALA A 6 -3.35 15.99 7.80
CA ALA A 6 -2.55 16.45 8.94
C ALA A 6 -2.97 17.85 9.42
N TRP A 7 -4.29 18.09 9.54
CA TRP A 7 -4.81 19.35 10.02
C TRP A 7 -5.93 19.18 11.06
N ALA A 8 -5.87 19.94 12.15
CA ALA A 8 -6.76 19.79 13.30
C ALA A 8 -7.94 20.78 13.33
N GLY A 9 -8.12 21.61 12.29
CA GLY A 9 -9.26 22.56 12.20
C GLY A 9 -10.44 22.00 11.39
N PRO A 10 -11.62 22.65 11.43
CA PRO A 10 -12.77 22.20 10.67
C PRO A 10 -12.58 22.46 9.16
N PRO A 11 -12.37 21.41 8.34
CA PRO A 11 -12.02 21.54 6.91
C PRO A 11 -13.08 22.29 6.08
N TRP A 12 -14.34 22.15 6.48
CA TRP A 12 -15.48 22.79 5.82
C TRP A 12 -15.52 24.33 5.94
N LEU A 13 -14.68 24.92 6.79
CA LEU A 13 -14.53 26.37 6.90
C LEU A 13 -13.49 26.94 5.93
N MET A 14 -12.71 26.09 5.26
CA MET A 14 -11.68 26.54 4.33
C MET A 14 -12.28 26.79 2.93
N LYS A 15 -12.31 28.05 2.50
CA LYS A 15 -12.84 28.42 1.17
C LYS A 15 -12.10 27.76 0.00
N ASN A 16 -10.81 27.43 0.18
CA ASN A 16 -9.94 26.85 -0.86
C ASN A 16 -9.74 25.35 -0.74
N GLY A 17 -10.54 24.66 0.09
CA GLY A 17 -10.37 23.24 0.38
C GLY A 17 -9.26 22.96 1.40
N VAL A 18 -8.93 21.68 1.57
CA VAL A 18 -7.90 21.20 2.51
C VAL A 18 -6.78 20.53 1.71
N PRO A 19 -5.52 20.86 1.96
CA PRO A 19 -4.42 20.14 1.32
C PRO A 19 -4.43 18.65 1.73
N VAL A 20 -4.08 17.78 0.80
CA VAL A 20 -3.89 16.35 1.04
C VAL A 20 -2.42 16.03 0.79
N ASP A 21 -1.73 15.52 1.80
CA ASP A 21 -0.30 15.25 1.74
C ASP A 21 0.02 13.77 1.52
N ALA A 22 -0.91 12.88 1.89
CA ALA A 22 -0.73 11.45 1.75
C ALA A 22 -2.03 10.69 1.48
N PHE A 23 -1.94 9.66 0.62
CA PHE A 23 -2.95 8.62 0.47
C PHE A 23 -2.43 7.32 1.05
N LEU A 24 -3.24 6.68 1.91
CA LEU A 24 -2.94 5.38 2.49
C LEU A 24 -3.92 4.35 1.94
N PHE A 25 -3.38 3.35 1.26
CA PHE A 25 -4.12 2.17 0.85
C PHE A 25 -3.74 0.99 1.74
N GLY A 26 -4.66 0.09 1.99
CA GLY A 26 -4.38 -1.07 2.81
C GLY A 26 -5.32 -2.23 2.53
N GLY A 27 -4.78 -3.44 2.66
CA GLY A 27 -5.51 -4.69 2.56
C GLY A 27 -5.05 -5.65 3.65
N ARG A 28 -5.86 -6.66 3.93
CA ARG A 28 -5.47 -7.73 4.84
C ARG A 28 -4.61 -8.73 4.10
N ARG A 29 -3.34 -8.83 4.48
CA ARG A 29 -2.40 -9.80 3.95
C ARG A 29 -1.64 -10.47 5.10
N THR A 30 -1.80 -11.77 5.23
CA THR A 30 -1.11 -12.53 6.29
C THR A 30 0.38 -12.76 5.98
N THR A 31 0.77 -12.62 4.72
CA THR A 31 2.15 -12.75 4.23
C THR A 31 2.49 -11.65 3.22
N THR A 32 3.66 -11.72 2.61
CA THR A 32 4.10 -11.00 1.40
C THR A 32 4.25 -9.49 1.59
N VAL A 33 3.15 -8.78 1.89
CA VAL A 33 3.12 -7.31 1.92
C VAL A 33 3.72 -6.78 3.23
N PRO A 34 4.73 -5.89 3.17
CA PRO A 34 5.32 -5.27 4.36
C PRO A 34 4.31 -4.45 5.18
N LEU A 35 4.67 -4.16 6.44
CA LEU A 35 3.88 -3.34 7.38
C LEU A 35 3.49 -1.99 6.77
N VAL A 36 4.43 -1.33 6.13
CA VAL A 36 4.21 -0.10 5.38
C VAL A 36 5.24 0.04 4.27
N THR A 37 4.80 0.56 3.12
CA THR A 37 5.67 0.89 1.98
C THR A 37 5.26 2.24 1.43
N GLU A 38 6.21 3.16 1.30
CA GLU A 38 6.04 4.44 0.62
C GLU A 38 6.38 4.26 -0.86
N ALA A 39 5.55 4.72 -1.75
CA ALA A 39 5.84 4.73 -3.18
C ALA A 39 6.99 5.69 -3.51
N LYS A 40 7.86 5.31 -4.47
CA LYS A 40 8.99 6.16 -4.91
C LYS A 40 8.54 7.33 -5.80
N SER A 41 7.40 7.16 -6.46
CA SER A 41 6.80 8.15 -7.35
C SER A 41 5.27 8.04 -7.30
N TRP A 42 4.59 9.02 -7.88
CA TRP A 42 3.15 8.95 -8.07
C TRP A 42 2.73 7.71 -8.88
N ASN A 43 3.42 7.42 -9.98
CA ASN A 43 3.10 6.28 -10.83
C ASN A 43 3.31 4.94 -10.09
N ASP A 44 4.38 4.82 -9.29
CA ASP A 44 4.58 3.65 -8.42
C ASP A 44 3.44 3.50 -7.42
N GLY A 45 2.99 4.60 -6.83
CA GLY A 45 1.87 4.60 -5.89
C GLY A 45 0.55 4.20 -6.56
N VAL A 46 0.29 4.68 -7.76
CA VAL A 46 -0.87 4.26 -8.55
C VAL A 46 -0.79 2.76 -8.87
N TYR A 47 0.39 2.25 -9.23
CA TYR A 47 0.58 0.80 -9.42
C TYR A 47 0.31 0.00 -8.13
N MET A 48 0.84 0.44 -6.99
CA MET A 48 0.60 -0.23 -5.69
C MET A 48 -0.89 -0.27 -5.34
N ALA A 49 -1.60 0.82 -5.56
CA ALA A 49 -3.04 0.89 -5.32
C ALA A 49 -3.84 0.07 -6.35
N ALA A 50 -3.44 0.09 -7.62
CA ALA A 50 -4.08 -0.68 -8.70
C ALA A 50 -3.96 -2.19 -8.47
N THR A 51 -2.84 -2.65 -7.94
CA THR A 51 -2.59 -4.08 -7.66
C THR A 51 -2.94 -4.49 -6.24
N LEU A 52 -3.63 -3.64 -5.48
CA LEU A 52 -4.02 -3.94 -4.10
C LEU A 52 -4.77 -5.27 -4.00
N GLY A 53 -4.31 -6.13 -3.09
CA GLY A 53 -4.95 -7.40 -2.76
C GLY A 53 -5.33 -7.47 -1.29
N SER A 54 -6.48 -8.04 -1.00
CA SER A 54 -6.94 -8.30 0.36
C SER A 54 -7.43 -9.73 0.49
N GLU A 55 -7.03 -10.41 1.55
CA GLU A 55 -7.49 -11.76 1.84
C GLU A 55 -8.95 -11.78 2.25
N THR A 56 -9.69 -12.76 1.75
CA THR A 56 -11.08 -12.98 2.10
C THR A 56 -11.25 -13.41 3.55
N THR A 57 -12.39 -13.05 4.13
CA THR A 57 -12.82 -13.50 5.46
C THR A 57 -14.03 -14.40 5.32
N ALA A 58 -14.30 -15.23 6.34
CA ALA A 58 -15.45 -16.13 6.36
C ALA A 58 -16.79 -15.42 6.13
N ALA A 59 -16.88 -14.16 6.53
CA ALA A 59 -18.09 -13.35 6.40
C ALA A 59 -18.45 -13.00 4.93
N ILE A 60 -17.49 -13.07 4.01
CA ILE A 60 -17.71 -12.62 2.61
C ILE A 60 -17.96 -13.79 1.66
N THR A 61 -17.18 -14.88 1.77
CA THR A 61 -17.19 -15.94 0.74
C THR A 61 -17.21 -17.36 1.30
N GLY A 62 -17.19 -17.53 2.62
CA GLY A 62 -16.98 -18.85 3.25
C GLY A 62 -15.56 -19.39 3.12
N GLN A 63 -14.74 -18.88 2.21
CA GLN A 63 -13.32 -19.22 2.06
C GLN A 63 -12.46 -18.15 2.72
N VAL A 64 -11.52 -18.57 3.57
CA VAL A 64 -10.62 -17.68 4.32
C VAL A 64 -9.24 -17.69 3.66
N GLY A 65 -8.60 -16.53 3.57
CA GLY A 65 -7.20 -16.42 3.17
C GLY A 65 -6.95 -16.41 1.66
N VAL A 66 -8.00 -16.39 0.83
CA VAL A 66 -7.84 -16.22 -0.63
C VAL A 66 -7.62 -14.75 -0.95
N VAL A 67 -6.54 -14.43 -1.67
CA VAL A 67 -6.24 -13.05 -2.07
C VAL A 67 -7.21 -12.61 -3.16
N ARG A 68 -8.08 -11.66 -2.84
CA ARG A 68 -8.94 -10.97 -3.79
C ARG A 68 -8.28 -9.66 -4.22
N ARG A 69 -8.14 -9.43 -5.51
CA ARG A 69 -7.72 -8.12 -6.03
C ARG A 69 -8.86 -7.12 -5.86
N ASP A 70 -8.53 -6.00 -5.27
CA ASP A 70 -9.46 -4.90 -4.99
C ASP A 70 -8.76 -3.56 -5.27
N PRO A 71 -8.54 -3.23 -6.56
CA PRO A 71 -7.85 -2.02 -6.96
C PRO A 71 -8.37 -0.79 -6.22
N PHE A 72 -7.48 -0.05 -5.57
CA PHE A 72 -7.79 1.15 -4.78
C PHE A 72 -8.82 0.93 -3.66
N ALA A 73 -9.18 -0.32 -3.33
CA ALA A 73 -10.34 -0.68 -2.52
C ALA A 73 -11.66 -0.11 -3.08
N MET A 74 -11.79 -0.01 -4.41
CA MET A 74 -12.86 0.69 -5.10
C MET A 74 -13.66 -0.19 -6.08
N ILE A 75 -13.30 -1.47 -6.24
CA ILE A 75 -13.92 -2.31 -7.27
C ILE A 75 -15.44 -2.44 -7.11
N ALA A 76 -15.94 -2.44 -5.88
CA ALA A 76 -17.38 -2.51 -5.60
C ALA A 76 -18.13 -1.20 -5.94
N PHE A 77 -17.41 -0.10 -6.14
CA PHE A 77 -17.97 1.23 -6.36
C PHE A 77 -17.69 1.76 -7.78
N CYS A 78 -16.85 1.08 -8.55
CA CYS A 78 -16.50 1.49 -9.89
C CYS A 78 -17.39 0.77 -10.92
N GLY A 79 -18.31 1.52 -11.54
CA GLY A 79 -19.26 1.00 -12.53
C GLY A 79 -18.73 0.95 -13.96
N TYR A 80 -17.42 1.10 -14.19
CA TYR A 80 -16.74 1.07 -15.46
C TYR A 80 -15.41 0.32 -15.37
N ASN A 81 -14.70 0.15 -16.48
CA ASN A 81 -13.44 -0.59 -16.47
C ASN A 81 -12.40 0.13 -15.59
N MET A 82 -11.79 -0.62 -14.67
CA MET A 82 -10.79 -0.07 -13.73
C MET A 82 -9.57 0.53 -14.42
N SER A 83 -9.26 0.15 -15.66
CA SER A 83 -8.18 0.76 -16.44
C SER A 83 -8.39 2.25 -16.66
N ASP A 84 -9.63 2.67 -16.89
CA ASP A 84 -9.97 4.09 -17.05
C ASP A 84 -9.79 4.85 -15.72
N TYR A 85 -10.09 4.20 -14.59
CA TYR A 85 -9.83 4.74 -13.26
C TYR A 85 -8.32 4.91 -12.99
N PHE A 86 -7.52 3.92 -13.38
CA PHE A 86 -6.05 4.01 -13.25
C PHE A 86 -5.49 5.14 -14.14
N ALA A 87 -5.96 5.23 -15.39
CA ALA A 87 -5.57 6.29 -16.30
C ALA A 87 -5.91 7.68 -15.74
N HIS A 88 -7.06 7.82 -15.06
CA HIS A 88 -7.43 9.05 -14.38
C HIS A 88 -6.42 9.42 -13.27
N TRP A 89 -6.06 8.47 -12.40
CA TRP A 89 -5.06 8.70 -11.35
C TRP A 89 -3.70 9.09 -11.92
N LEU A 90 -3.23 8.40 -12.97
CA LEU A 90 -1.98 8.73 -13.65
C LEU A 90 -2.02 10.14 -14.25
N ALA A 91 -3.11 10.49 -14.91
CA ALA A 91 -3.30 11.81 -15.50
C ALA A 91 -3.39 12.91 -14.43
N PHE A 92 -4.01 12.62 -13.28
CA PHE A 92 -4.10 13.57 -12.17
C PHE A 92 -2.70 13.95 -11.66
N GLY A 93 -1.80 12.98 -11.45
CA GLY A 93 -0.44 13.26 -11.00
C GLY A 93 0.36 14.18 -11.94
N LYS A 94 0.03 14.17 -13.24
CA LYS A 94 0.65 15.08 -14.22
C LYS A 94 0.13 16.53 -14.13
N LYS A 95 -1.01 16.74 -13.49
CA LYS A 95 -1.70 18.05 -13.40
C LYS A 95 -1.39 18.81 -12.12
N VAL A 96 -0.92 18.13 -11.08
CA VAL A 96 -0.65 18.75 -9.79
C VAL A 96 0.85 18.96 -9.59
N ALA A 97 1.24 20.14 -9.13
CA ALA A 97 2.65 20.49 -8.90
C ALA A 97 3.24 19.67 -7.73
N HIS A 98 2.43 19.40 -6.71
CA HIS A 98 2.82 18.65 -5.52
C HIS A 98 1.81 17.55 -5.28
N ALA A 99 2.01 16.42 -5.97
CA ALA A 99 1.16 15.24 -5.77
C ALA A 99 1.36 14.67 -4.36
N PRO A 100 0.28 14.29 -3.66
CA PRO A 100 0.36 13.61 -2.38
C PRO A 100 1.20 12.34 -2.46
N ARG A 101 1.90 11.98 -1.39
CA ARG A 101 2.61 10.70 -1.33
C ARG A 101 1.62 9.55 -1.20
N ILE A 102 1.96 8.39 -1.75
CA ILE A 102 1.13 7.20 -1.67
C ILE A 102 1.83 6.14 -0.83
N TYR A 103 1.09 5.56 0.11
CA TYR A 103 1.55 4.51 1.01
C TYR A 103 0.65 3.28 0.92
N LEU A 104 1.26 2.11 1.04
CA LEU A 104 0.56 0.84 1.25
C LEU A 104 0.81 0.36 2.66
N VAL A 105 -0.23 0.04 3.42
CA VAL A 105 -0.14 -0.45 4.81
C VAL A 105 -0.74 -1.84 4.96
N ASN A 106 -0.14 -2.67 5.81
CA ASN A 106 -0.62 -4.01 6.13
C ASN A 106 -0.41 -4.34 7.61
N TRP A 107 -1.47 -4.27 8.40
CA TRP A 107 -1.48 -4.56 9.84
C TRP A 107 -1.51 -6.05 10.19
N PHE A 108 -1.67 -6.95 9.21
CA PHE A 108 -2.20 -8.30 9.40
C PHE A 108 -1.18 -9.41 9.13
N ARG A 109 0.10 -9.05 8.92
CA ARG A 109 1.14 -10.05 8.67
C ARG A 109 1.31 -10.98 9.88
N LYS A 110 1.43 -12.29 9.62
CA LYS A 110 1.54 -13.34 10.64
C LYS A 110 2.90 -14.02 10.60
N ASP A 111 3.31 -14.52 11.75
CA ASP A 111 4.46 -15.41 11.90
C ASP A 111 4.09 -16.87 11.52
N ALA A 112 5.08 -17.77 11.62
CA ALA A 112 4.91 -19.19 11.35
C ALA A 112 3.90 -19.90 12.28
N ASN A 113 3.62 -19.32 13.45
CA ASN A 113 2.65 -19.82 14.41
C ASN A 113 1.25 -19.22 14.21
N GLY A 114 1.04 -18.44 13.17
CA GLY A 114 -0.22 -17.78 12.86
C GLY A 114 -0.55 -16.56 13.74
N LYS A 115 0.40 -16.07 14.54
CA LYS A 115 0.24 -14.88 15.37
C LYS A 115 0.60 -13.62 14.58
N PHE A 116 -0.13 -12.53 14.81
CA PHE A 116 0.20 -11.25 14.19
C PHE A 116 1.60 -10.79 14.60
N ILE A 117 2.42 -10.43 13.61
CA ILE A 117 3.76 -9.89 13.85
C ILE A 117 3.65 -8.49 14.45
N TRP A 118 2.84 -7.62 13.85
CA TRP A 118 2.59 -6.27 14.35
C TRP A 118 1.51 -6.30 15.44
N PRO A 119 1.68 -5.59 16.57
CA PRO A 119 0.67 -5.59 17.64
C PRO A 119 -0.66 -5.02 17.20
N GLY A 120 -0.66 -4.08 16.26
CA GLY A 120 -1.86 -3.45 15.73
C GLY A 120 -2.46 -2.41 16.66
N TYR A 121 -3.69 -2.01 16.37
CA TYR A 121 -4.52 -1.09 17.13
C TYR A 121 -3.78 0.21 17.55
N GLY A 122 -3.55 0.44 18.85
CA GLY A 122 -2.86 1.63 19.34
C GLY A 122 -1.46 1.83 18.74
N GLU A 123 -0.75 0.75 18.45
CA GLU A 123 0.60 0.81 17.89
C GLU A 123 0.61 1.21 16.40
N ASN A 124 -0.52 1.18 15.71
CA ASN A 124 -0.64 1.68 14.35
C ASN A 124 -0.29 3.17 14.25
N MET A 125 -0.47 3.93 15.33
CA MET A 125 -0.06 5.34 15.40
C MET A 125 1.43 5.56 15.17
N ARG A 126 2.30 4.59 15.48
CA ARG A 126 3.74 4.65 15.20
C ARG A 126 4.03 4.69 13.71
N VAL A 127 3.28 3.89 12.94
CA VAL A 127 3.37 3.89 11.47
C VAL A 127 2.80 5.19 10.90
N LEU A 128 1.68 5.67 11.41
CA LEU A 128 1.10 6.95 10.98
C LEU A 128 2.04 8.12 11.31
N LYS A 129 2.69 8.13 12.49
CA LYS A 129 3.74 9.09 12.84
C LYS A 129 4.87 9.06 11.81
N TRP A 130 5.39 7.86 11.49
CA TRP A 130 6.44 7.74 10.48
C TRP A 130 5.99 8.29 9.11
N ILE A 131 4.77 8.04 8.69
CA ILE A 131 4.22 8.57 7.42
C ILE A 131 4.22 10.11 7.44
N VAL A 132 3.75 10.73 8.52
CA VAL A 132 3.76 12.19 8.69
C VAL A 132 5.19 12.71 8.63
N GLU A 133 6.09 12.12 9.39
CA GLU A 133 7.51 12.50 9.41
C GLU A 133 8.19 12.30 8.05
N ARG A 134 7.77 11.29 7.25
CA ARG A 134 8.23 11.12 5.86
C ARG A 134 7.76 12.26 4.96
N VAL A 135 6.49 12.67 5.09
CA VAL A 135 5.94 13.82 4.36
C VAL A 135 6.71 15.09 4.70
N GLU A 136 7.03 15.29 5.97
CA GLU A 136 7.79 16.43 6.48
C GLU A 136 9.32 16.35 6.19
N GLY A 137 9.81 15.24 5.64
CA GLY A 137 11.23 15.03 5.37
C GLY A 137 12.09 14.76 6.63
N LYS A 138 11.48 14.37 7.75
CA LYS A 138 12.12 14.15 9.06
C LYS A 138 12.52 12.71 9.34
N ALA A 139 11.83 11.72 8.73
CA ALA A 139 12.11 10.31 8.97
C ALA A 139 12.93 9.68 7.86
N GLU A 140 13.81 8.76 8.22
CA GLU A 140 14.59 7.97 7.27
C GLU A 140 13.80 6.76 6.75
N ALA A 141 14.21 6.28 5.57
CA ALA A 141 13.65 5.10 4.95
C ALA A 141 14.74 4.26 4.29
N LYS A 142 14.49 2.96 4.22
CA LYS A 142 15.29 2.01 3.46
C LYS A 142 14.63 1.76 2.11
N GLU A 143 15.38 1.96 1.05
CA GLU A 143 14.92 1.70 -0.30
C GLU A 143 14.82 0.19 -0.58
N THR A 144 13.76 -0.20 -1.28
CA THR A 144 13.50 -1.58 -1.71
C THR A 144 12.98 -1.58 -3.15
N PRO A 145 12.89 -2.74 -3.81
CA PRO A 145 12.25 -2.85 -5.13
C PRO A 145 10.81 -2.35 -5.16
N LEU A 146 10.09 -2.53 -4.06
CA LEU A 146 8.66 -2.17 -3.96
C LEU A 146 8.43 -0.69 -3.66
N GLY A 147 9.40 -0.01 -3.08
CA GLY A 147 9.30 1.34 -2.56
C GLY A 147 10.16 1.50 -1.31
N ASN A 148 9.90 2.51 -0.51
CA ASN A 148 10.63 2.78 0.71
C ASN A 148 9.90 2.18 1.91
N VAL A 149 10.63 1.48 2.77
CA VAL A 149 10.13 0.97 4.06
C VAL A 149 10.81 1.71 5.21
N PRO A 150 10.23 1.75 6.43
CA PRO A 150 10.89 2.38 7.56
C PRO A 150 12.28 1.79 7.83
N ALA A 151 13.29 2.64 7.98
CA ALA A 151 14.58 2.23 8.51
C ALA A 151 14.43 1.90 10.02
N ALA A 152 13.63 2.70 10.73
CA ALA A 152 13.23 2.49 12.12
C ALA A 152 11.84 3.11 12.34
N LEU A 153 11.17 2.70 13.42
CA LEU A 153 9.99 3.36 13.98
C LEU A 153 10.29 3.78 15.42
N ASP A 154 9.59 4.79 15.91
CA ASP A 154 9.62 5.15 17.32
C ASP A 154 8.99 4.01 18.14
N MET A 155 9.82 3.30 18.89
CA MET A 155 9.43 2.14 19.69
C MET A 155 9.40 2.45 21.21
N ALA A 156 9.50 3.70 21.62
CA ALA A 156 9.42 4.08 23.03
C ALA A 156 8.11 3.58 23.66
N GLY A 157 8.21 2.91 24.82
CA GLY A 157 7.06 2.27 25.48
C GLY A 157 6.61 0.93 24.88
N LEU A 158 7.33 0.40 23.88
CA LEU A 158 7.08 -0.91 23.27
C LEU A 158 8.35 -1.78 23.26
N GLU A 159 9.09 -1.76 24.35
CA GLU A 159 10.38 -2.43 24.49
C GLU A 159 10.27 -3.96 24.35
N SER A 160 9.08 -4.53 24.58
CA SER A 160 8.81 -5.97 24.37
C SER A 160 8.74 -6.38 22.89
N PHE A 161 8.68 -5.42 21.97
CA PHE A 161 8.67 -5.69 20.54
C PHE A 161 10.09 -5.88 20.01
N ALA A 162 10.51 -7.13 19.91
CA ALA A 162 11.87 -7.48 19.52
C ALA A 162 12.24 -6.94 18.11
N PRO A 163 13.51 -6.53 17.90
CA PRO A 163 14.00 -6.03 16.61
C PRO A 163 13.76 -7.02 15.46
N GLU A 164 13.82 -8.32 15.71
CA GLU A 164 13.56 -9.38 14.73
C GLU A 164 12.12 -9.35 14.25
N ARG A 165 11.16 -9.00 15.10
CA ARG A 165 9.76 -8.84 14.71
C ARG A 165 9.57 -7.62 13.81
N PHE A 166 10.27 -6.52 14.08
CA PHE A 166 10.26 -5.36 13.19
C PHE A 166 10.85 -5.72 11.82
N LYS A 167 12.00 -6.40 11.80
CA LYS A 167 12.61 -6.91 10.57
C LYS A 167 11.66 -7.83 9.81
N ALA A 168 10.97 -8.74 10.51
CA ALA A 168 9.98 -9.62 9.90
C ALA A 168 8.77 -8.85 9.35
N ALA A 169 8.29 -7.82 10.05
CA ALA A 169 7.16 -7.00 9.62
C ALA A 169 7.46 -6.20 8.34
N THR A 170 8.71 -5.76 8.15
CA THR A 170 9.14 -4.93 7.02
C THR A 170 9.87 -5.69 5.92
N SER A 171 10.13 -7.00 6.11
CA SER A 171 10.88 -7.83 5.15
C SER A 171 10.12 -8.06 3.85
N ILE A 172 10.89 -8.24 2.78
CA ILE A 172 10.43 -8.64 1.45
C ILE A 172 11.02 -10.02 1.17
N ASP A 173 10.16 -11.00 0.92
CA ASP A 173 10.55 -12.35 0.55
C ASP A 173 10.42 -12.51 -0.96
N PRO A 174 11.54 -12.74 -1.69
CA PRO A 174 11.50 -12.84 -3.14
C PRO A 174 10.61 -13.97 -3.66
N SER A 175 10.54 -15.10 -2.97
CA SER A 175 9.72 -16.24 -3.40
C SER A 175 8.22 -15.93 -3.31
N GLN A 176 7.81 -15.25 -2.24
CA GLN A 176 6.43 -14.79 -2.10
C GLN A 176 6.08 -13.73 -3.14
N TRP A 177 7.02 -12.83 -3.45
CA TRP A 177 6.80 -11.80 -4.48
C TRP A 177 6.79 -12.38 -5.88
N ASN A 178 7.55 -13.43 -6.18
CA ASN A 178 7.42 -14.17 -7.45
C ASN A 178 5.98 -14.68 -7.64
N ALA A 179 5.41 -15.30 -6.61
CA ALA A 179 4.01 -15.75 -6.66
C ALA A 179 3.02 -14.58 -6.78
N GLU A 180 3.29 -13.46 -6.11
CA GLU A 180 2.46 -12.25 -6.16
C GLU A 180 2.47 -11.62 -7.55
N MET A 181 3.63 -11.60 -8.23
CA MET A 181 3.76 -11.07 -9.60
C MET A 181 2.88 -11.83 -10.60
N LYS A 182 2.71 -13.14 -10.44
CA LYS A 182 1.79 -13.93 -11.26
C LYS A 182 0.33 -13.53 -11.06
N LEU A 183 -0.05 -13.19 -9.83
CA LEU A 183 -1.39 -12.67 -9.55
C LEU A 183 -1.60 -11.25 -10.10
N HIS A 184 -0.54 -10.44 -10.15
CA HIS A 184 -0.58 -9.14 -10.82
C HIS A 184 -0.76 -9.30 -12.33
N GLU A 185 0.00 -10.22 -12.96
CA GLU A 185 -0.12 -10.54 -14.38
C GLU A 185 -1.54 -10.97 -14.75
N GLU A 186 -2.10 -11.90 -13.97
CA GLU A 186 -3.48 -12.35 -14.18
C GLU A 186 -4.49 -11.20 -14.10
N MET A 187 -4.32 -10.31 -13.13
CA MET A 187 -5.20 -9.15 -12.99
C MET A 187 -5.06 -8.20 -14.18
N LEU A 188 -3.84 -7.83 -14.55
CA LEU A 188 -3.58 -6.87 -15.63
C LEU A 188 -4.02 -7.42 -16.99
N GLY A 189 -3.78 -8.71 -17.25
CA GLY A 189 -4.17 -9.37 -18.51
C GLY A 189 -5.64 -9.69 -18.59
N LYS A 190 -6.14 -10.53 -17.66
CA LYS A 190 -7.50 -11.08 -17.74
C LYS A 190 -8.58 -10.12 -17.28
N LYS A 191 -8.41 -9.52 -16.06
CA LYS A 191 -9.47 -8.70 -15.46
C LYS A 191 -9.61 -7.31 -16.08
N LEU A 192 -8.53 -6.77 -16.61
CA LEU A 192 -8.52 -5.50 -17.32
C LEU A 192 -8.62 -5.66 -18.84
N GLU A 193 -8.81 -6.89 -19.33
CA GLU A 193 -8.96 -7.17 -20.77
C GLU A 193 -7.79 -6.63 -21.62
N GLY A 194 -6.58 -6.63 -21.05
CA GLY A 194 -5.39 -6.07 -21.69
C GLY A 194 -5.37 -4.54 -21.82
N ARG A 195 -6.30 -3.82 -21.18
CA ARG A 195 -6.43 -2.35 -21.24
C ARG A 195 -5.62 -1.61 -20.18
N ALA A 196 -4.70 -2.30 -19.46
CA ALA A 196 -3.86 -1.65 -18.46
C ALA A 196 -3.08 -0.47 -19.06
N PRO A 197 -3.07 0.72 -18.40
CA PRO A 197 -2.28 1.84 -18.87
C PRO A 197 -0.79 1.48 -19.03
N PRO A 198 -0.09 2.05 -20.03
CA PRO A 198 1.32 1.72 -20.29
C PRO A 198 2.23 1.91 -19.08
N GLU A 199 2.00 2.92 -18.26
CA GLU A 199 2.78 3.18 -17.05
C GLU A 199 2.63 2.05 -16.02
N ILE A 200 1.43 1.48 -15.89
CA ILE A 200 1.14 0.34 -15.02
C ILE A 200 1.82 -0.91 -15.55
N GLN A 201 1.71 -1.17 -16.85
CA GLN A 201 2.35 -2.32 -17.50
C GLN A 201 3.87 -2.24 -17.37
N LYS A 202 4.47 -1.08 -17.64
CA LYS A 202 5.91 -0.84 -17.49
C LYS A 202 6.38 -1.13 -16.06
N ARG A 203 5.64 -0.64 -15.06
CA ARG A 203 6.02 -0.88 -13.65
C ARG A 203 5.92 -2.36 -13.27
N TYR A 204 4.90 -3.06 -13.77
CA TYR A 204 4.81 -4.51 -13.63
C TYR A 204 6.06 -5.20 -14.19
N GLU A 205 6.48 -4.88 -15.40
CA GLU A 205 7.64 -5.50 -16.06
C GLU A 205 8.95 -5.23 -15.31
N GLU A 206 9.13 -4.00 -14.78
CA GLU A 206 10.29 -3.63 -13.97
C GLU A 206 10.38 -4.45 -12.68
N LEU A 207 9.26 -4.64 -11.99
CA LEU A 207 9.20 -5.45 -10.77
C LEU A 207 9.34 -6.94 -11.07
N ASN A 208 8.70 -7.42 -12.12
CA ASN A 208 8.77 -8.83 -12.51
C ASN A 208 10.22 -9.27 -12.74
N LYS A 209 11.03 -8.45 -13.40
CA LYS A 209 12.48 -8.70 -13.60
C LYS A 209 13.30 -8.80 -12.32
N GLN A 210 12.78 -8.29 -11.20
CA GLN A 210 13.48 -8.31 -9.91
C GLN A 210 13.10 -9.52 -9.05
N PHE A 211 11.96 -10.15 -9.34
CA PHE A 211 11.43 -11.24 -8.53
C PHE A 211 11.26 -12.56 -9.29
N VAL A 212 11.37 -12.55 -10.60
CA VAL A 212 11.31 -13.70 -11.50
C VAL A 212 12.61 -13.82 -12.27
#